data_c8d70d1068e313a524b9973ad26b0f67
#
_entry.id   c8d70d1068e313a524b9973ad26b0f67
#
_cell.length_a   1.000
_cell.length_b   1.000
_cell.length_c   1.000
_cell.angle_alpha   90.00
_cell.angle_beta   90.00
_cell.angle_gamma   90.00
#
_symmetry.space_group_name_H-M   'P 1'
#
loop_
_entity.id
_entity.type
_entity.pdbx_description
1 polymer ?
#
loop_
_entity_poly.entity_id
_entity_poly.type
_entity_poly.pdbx_seq_one_letter_code
_entity_poly.pdbx_strand_id
1 'polypeptide(L)'
;MKKLKKLFAVMLSMIMVLAMGITSFAAKVTDQYTNKITVTNLAADVETTLNVYNIIYLDQDGAGNQTWKVVNWAKDYISEDTTTGEFTITDAKGLKDAADAQSSADYTVKEAGTSHEFTGLPIGAYVIRAFDTKGTYDLMVANTYDKDGHTYMASKSADVTAKMGEYKVTKEASDKFVHRGQRVNFTVTTQMAPKSNEDGDKLKQFKVIDTSTGLKADSFVLGTVTIAGEAKTIDASKADAVANNDGTVTYTVDLSNFIEDTASGSTITVEYSAVVENDHTYNNSATASAETVAYKPARVDGFEGSVTLKKVDTNHNVLNGAEFQLLKVTPAKEEGAEATKTPVSVVPVKDASGKAIAGEYKVALEGEEGATTTLVATNGTLKVTGLDEGNYEFKETKAPTGYKVNSDNKPFTITANEEKEVTEDAGEFVNTKLSALPATGGIGTTIFTIVGCGIMIAAAGLFFASRRKENR
;
A
#
# COMPACT_ATOMS: atom_id res chain seq x y z
N MET A 1 11.98 12.11 34.26
CA MET A 1 11.43 13.47 34.07
C MET A 1 12.42 14.62 34.23
N LYS A 2 13.48 14.53 35.02
CA LYS A 2 14.49 15.62 35.14
C LYS A 2 15.58 15.64 34.05
N LYS A 3 15.75 14.59 33.27
CA LYS A 3 16.79 14.51 32.23
C LYS A 3 16.34 15.02 30.85
N LEU A 4 15.05 14.99 30.53
CA LEU A 4 14.54 15.50 29.23
C LEU A 4 14.47 17.05 29.25
N LYS A 5 14.10 17.66 30.38
CA LYS A 5 14.11 19.11 30.49
C LYS A 5 15.52 19.74 30.40
N LYS A 6 16.58 18.93 30.66
CA LYS A 6 17.96 19.40 30.49
C LYS A 6 18.46 19.35 29.04
N LEU A 7 17.87 18.54 28.18
CA LEU A 7 18.28 18.45 26.75
C LEU A 7 17.74 19.64 25.94
N PHE A 8 16.55 20.15 26.28
CA PHE A 8 16.00 21.34 25.64
C PHE A 8 16.64 22.65 26.15
N ALA A 9 17.05 22.70 27.41
CA ALA A 9 17.70 23.89 27.98
C ALA A 9 19.16 24.09 27.51
N VAL A 10 19.82 23.07 27.02
CA VAL A 10 21.24 23.15 26.59
C VAL A 10 21.40 23.69 25.16
N MET A 11 20.32 23.76 24.36
CA MET A 11 20.41 24.23 22.98
C MET A 11 20.18 25.73 22.78
N LEU A 12 19.78 26.47 23.78
CA LEU A 12 19.27 27.84 23.56
C LEU A 12 19.87 28.92 24.45
N SER A 13 20.98 28.70 25.11
CA SER A 13 21.66 29.81 25.82
C SER A 13 22.53 30.61 24.85
N MET A 14 22.06 31.79 24.49
CA MET A 14 22.84 32.78 23.76
C MET A 14 23.50 33.71 24.76
N ILE A 15 24.82 33.70 24.85
CA ILE A 15 25.57 34.59 25.73
C ILE A 15 25.97 35.84 24.97
N MET A 16 25.47 37.00 25.39
CA MET A 16 25.85 38.31 24.89
C MET A 16 26.27 39.26 26.02
N VAL A 17 27.32 40.00 25.85
CA VAL A 17 27.78 41.02 26.77
C VAL A 17 27.52 42.40 26.19
N LEU A 18 26.87 43.27 26.98
CA LEU A 18 26.61 44.66 26.63
C LEU A 18 27.87 45.50 26.73
N ALA A 19 28.17 46.29 25.69
CA ALA A 19 28.99 47.48 25.83
C ALA A 19 28.08 48.67 26.09
N MET A 20 28.19 49.31 27.28
CA MET A 20 27.43 50.51 27.60
C MET A 20 27.98 51.73 26.88
N GLY A 21 27.15 52.49 26.22
CA GLY A 21 27.52 53.83 25.73
C GLY A 21 26.56 54.48 24.75
N ILE A 22 25.92 55.49 25.22
CA ILE A 22 25.41 56.77 24.66
C ILE A 22 24.65 56.82 23.32
N THR A 23 23.50 57.51 23.40
CA THR A 23 22.47 57.77 22.39
C THR A 23 22.92 58.53 21.15
N SER A 24 22.75 57.96 19.97
CA SER A 24 22.37 58.62 18.72
C SER A 24 21.98 57.60 17.64
N PHE A 25 21.04 57.92 16.80
CA PHE A 25 20.43 57.17 15.73
C PHE A 25 21.12 55.86 15.34
N ALA A 26 20.61 54.78 15.85
CA ALA A 26 21.14 53.44 15.67
C ALA A 26 20.70 52.83 14.34
N ALA A 27 21.62 52.24 13.61
CA ALA A 27 21.36 51.53 12.36
C ALA A 27 21.82 50.06 12.46
N LYS A 28 21.01 49.16 11.99
CA LYS A 28 21.36 47.71 11.90
C LYS A 28 22.68 47.57 11.14
N VAL A 29 23.65 46.84 11.68
CA VAL A 29 24.92 46.55 11.02
C VAL A 29 24.69 45.52 9.95
N THR A 30 24.66 45.93 8.69
CA THR A 30 24.34 45.03 7.57
C THR A 30 25.54 44.72 6.70
N ASP A 31 26.61 45.53 6.71
CA ASP A 31 27.56 45.59 5.59
C ASP A 31 28.93 44.95 5.87
N GLN A 32 29.18 44.35 7.02
CA GLN A 32 30.53 43.89 7.35
C GLN A 32 30.75 42.41 7.41
N TYR A 33 29.68 41.56 7.38
CA TYR A 33 29.82 40.15 7.70
C TYR A 33 29.06 39.26 6.74
N THR A 34 29.78 38.36 6.03
CA THR A 34 29.23 37.33 5.19
C THR A 34 29.07 36.04 5.95
N ASN A 35 28.09 36.00 6.84
CA ASN A 35 27.83 34.80 7.63
C ASN A 35 26.99 33.82 6.87
N LYS A 36 27.03 32.56 7.34
CA LYS A 36 26.29 31.46 6.75
C LYS A 36 25.47 30.71 7.77
N ILE A 37 24.33 30.21 7.33
CA ILE A 37 23.54 29.23 8.08
C ILE A 37 23.26 28.07 7.13
N THR A 38 23.68 26.86 7.49
CA THR A 38 23.35 25.62 6.77
C THR A 38 22.24 24.90 7.51
N VAL A 39 21.12 24.69 6.86
CA VAL A 39 20.02 23.86 7.34
C VAL A 39 20.16 22.49 6.70
N THR A 40 20.19 21.44 7.52
CA THR A 40 20.34 20.05 7.05
C THR A 40 19.16 19.18 7.50
N ASN A 41 19.10 17.94 7.03
CA ASN A 41 18.05 16.96 7.35
C ASN A 41 16.64 17.40 6.90
N LEU A 42 16.55 18.06 5.73
CA LEU A 42 15.30 18.36 5.05
C LEU A 42 14.83 17.14 4.24
N ALA A 43 13.55 17.08 3.88
CA ALA A 43 13.00 16.01 3.06
C ALA A 43 13.52 16.09 1.62
N ALA A 44 14.12 15.00 1.12
CA ALA A 44 14.85 14.98 -0.17
C ALA A 44 13.96 15.10 -1.41
N ASP A 45 12.71 14.65 -1.32
CA ASP A 45 11.82 14.36 -2.44
C ASP A 45 10.62 15.33 -2.55
N VAL A 46 10.66 16.43 -1.79
CA VAL A 46 9.67 17.52 -1.84
C VAL A 46 10.36 18.85 -1.78
N GLU A 47 9.70 19.89 -2.32
CA GLU A 47 10.14 21.26 -2.11
C GLU A 47 9.85 21.70 -0.68
N THR A 48 10.90 22.09 0.06
CA THR A 48 10.78 22.67 1.39
C THR A 48 10.89 24.18 1.28
N THR A 49 9.93 24.90 1.87
CA THR A 49 10.02 26.35 2.04
C THR A 49 10.71 26.65 3.35
N LEU A 50 11.79 27.41 3.31
CA LEU A 50 12.55 27.87 4.45
C LEU A 50 12.38 29.37 4.59
N ASN A 51 11.83 29.83 5.72
CA ASN A 51 11.71 31.23 6.10
C ASN A 51 12.67 31.52 7.25
N VAL A 52 13.54 32.52 7.09
CA VAL A 52 14.55 32.92 8.06
C VAL A 52 14.24 34.33 8.57
N TYR A 53 14.17 34.49 9.86
CA TYR A 53 13.86 35.74 10.56
C TYR A 53 15.02 36.11 11.46
N ASN A 54 15.58 37.30 11.29
CA ASN A 54 16.58 37.82 12.21
C ASN A 54 15.89 38.33 13.49
N ILE A 55 16.08 37.67 14.61
CA ILE A 55 15.41 37.97 15.89
C ILE A 55 16.25 38.82 16.82
N ILE A 56 17.60 38.74 16.71
CA ILE A 56 18.54 39.56 17.47
C ILE A 56 19.57 40.08 16.48
N TYR A 57 19.83 41.35 16.51
CA TYR A 57 20.77 42.03 15.61
C TYR A 57 21.70 42.97 16.36
N LEU A 58 22.85 43.19 15.76
CA LEU A 58 23.80 44.21 16.25
C LEU A 58 23.39 45.57 15.65
N ASP A 59 23.17 46.53 16.53
CA ASP A 59 22.82 47.88 16.17
C ASP A 59 24.01 48.80 16.43
N GLN A 60 24.28 49.75 15.54
CA GLN A 60 25.41 50.68 15.64
C GLN A 60 24.90 52.11 15.67
N ASP A 61 25.31 52.88 16.71
CA ASP A 61 24.99 54.28 16.78
C ASP A 61 25.90 55.17 15.86
N GLY A 62 25.55 56.45 15.75
CA GLY A 62 26.34 57.38 14.91
C GLY A 62 27.76 57.65 15.40
N ALA A 63 28.13 57.24 16.60
CA ALA A 63 29.47 57.29 17.18
C ALA A 63 30.25 55.97 16.99
N GLY A 64 29.62 54.95 16.40
CA GLY A 64 30.22 53.65 16.16
C GLY A 64 30.05 52.66 17.33
N ASN A 65 29.32 53.02 18.41
CA ASN A 65 29.06 52.07 19.49
C ASN A 65 28.04 51.03 19.04
N GLN A 66 28.28 49.79 19.39
CA GLN A 66 27.46 48.67 19.02
C GLN A 66 26.69 48.13 20.21
N THR A 67 25.40 47.85 20.00
CA THR A 67 24.50 47.24 21.00
C THR A 67 23.64 46.18 20.38
N TRP A 68 23.43 45.11 21.09
CA TRP A 68 22.52 44.04 20.66
C TRP A 68 21.06 44.43 20.92
N LYS A 69 20.20 44.15 19.98
CA LYS A 69 18.76 44.43 20.07
C LYS A 69 17.92 43.24 19.60
N VAL A 70 16.85 42.98 20.34
CA VAL A 70 15.80 42.06 19.94
C VAL A 70 14.79 42.81 19.07
N VAL A 71 14.34 42.19 17.95
CA VAL A 71 13.28 42.74 17.11
C VAL A 71 11.97 42.90 17.91
N ASN A 72 11.16 43.88 17.57
CA ASN A 72 9.98 44.22 18.36
C ASN A 72 9.00 43.06 18.54
N TRP A 73 8.76 42.25 17.49
CA TRP A 73 7.80 41.18 17.54
C TRP A 73 8.29 39.94 18.36
N ALA A 74 9.60 39.83 18.62
CA ALA A 74 10.19 38.73 19.38
C ALA A 74 10.45 39.07 20.87
N LYS A 75 10.29 40.35 21.29
CA LYS A 75 10.69 40.82 22.63
C LYS A 75 10.00 40.12 23.79
N ASP A 76 8.74 39.72 23.61
CA ASP A 76 7.96 39.08 24.67
C ASP A 76 8.35 37.62 24.91
N TYR A 77 9.13 37.05 24.00
CA TYR A 77 9.54 35.63 23.99
C TYR A 77 11.03 35.45 24.32
N ILE A 78 11.78 36.55 24.45
CA ILE A 78 13.23 36.52 24.66
C ILE A 78 13.56 37.42 25.85
N SER A 79 14.20 36.88 26.89
CA SER A 79 14.72 37.63 28.02
C SER A 79 16.21 37.90 27.83
N GLU A 80 16.65 39.09 28.34
CA GLU A 80 18.04 39.48 28.44
C GLU A 80 18.46 39.50 29.90
N ASP A 81 19.53 38.81 30.25
CA ASP A 81 20.20 38.99 31.55
C ASP A 81 21.08 40.24 31.46
N THR A 82 20.64 41.33 32.08
CA THR A 82 21.33 42.63 32.05
C THR A 82 22.70 42.61 32.72
N THR A 83 23.02 41.57 33.51
CA THR A 83 24.33 41.43 34.16
C THR A 83 25.34 40.78 33.26
N THR A 84 24.90 39.73 32.51
CA THR A 84 25.77 38.94 31.63
C THR A 84 25.61 39.29 30.16
N GLY A 85 24.53 40.00 29.79
CA GLY A 85 24.13 40.25 28.40
C GLY A 85 23.68 38.99 27.65
N GLU A 86 23.31 37.95 28.38
CA GLU A 86 22.85 36.69 27.79
C GLU A 86 21.38 36.78 27.39
N PHE A 87 21.06 36.33 26.18
CA PHE A 87 19.68 36.21 25.71
C PHE A 87 19.19 34.78 25.80
N THR A 88 18.01 34.61 26.37
CA THR A 88 17.37 33.30 26.53
C THR A 88 15.97 33.35 25.92
N ILE A 89 15.62 32.35 25.07
CA ILE A 89 14.24 32.17 24.61
C ILE A 89 13.44 31.60 25.78
N THR A 90 12.48 32.38 26.28
CA THR A 90 11.63 32.02 27.42
C THR A 90 10.37 31.28 27.01
N ASP A 91 9.89 31.52 25.77
CA ASP A 91 8.73 30.89 25.18
C ASP A 91 9.01 30.56 23.70
N ALA A 92 9.43 29.34 23.44
CA ALA A 92 9.72 28.87 22.07
C ALA A 92 8.46 28.76 21.23
N LYS A 93 7.30 28.39 21.83
CA LYS A 93 6.03 28.33 21.16
C LYS A 93 5.56 29.71 20.72
N GLY A 94 5.49 30.64 21.63
CA GLY A 94 5.10 32.01 21.33
C GLY A 94 6.00 32.67 20.30
N LEU A 95 7.32 32.42 20.35
CA LEU A 95 8.27 32.90 19.34
C LEU A 95 8.02 32.29 17.96
N LYS A 96 7.68 30.99 17.89
CA LYS A 96 7.29 30.31 16.64
C LYS A 96 6.06 30.96 16.04
N ASP A 97 4.99 31.12 16.84
CA ASP A 97 3.72 31.68 16.39
C ASP A 97 3.87 33.12 15.92
N ALA A 98 4.69 33.91 16.65
CA ALA A 98 5.02 35.28 16.28
C ALA A 98 5.82 35.35 14.95
N ALA A 99 6.74 34.43 14.72
CA ALA A 99 7.45 34.31 13.43
C ALA A 99 6.51 33.95 12.29
N ASP A 100 5.61 32.99 12.51
CA ASP A 100 4.62 32.54 11.50
C ASP A 100 3.58 33.65 11.19
N ALA A 101 3.33 34.57 12.13
CA ALA A 101 2.44 35.70 11.94
C ALA A 101 3.08 36.89 11.17
N GLN A 102 4.39 36.85 10.90
CA GLN A 102 5.03 37.93 10.14
C GLN A 102 4.57 37.90 8.69
N SER A 103 4.30 39.05 8.10
CA SER A 103 3.89 39.19 6.70
C SER A 103 4.98 38.78 5.69
N SER A 104 6.24 38.79 6.10
CA SER A 104 7.37 38.34 5.31
C SER A 104 8.54 37.95 6.21
N ALA A 105 9.30 36.96 5.79
CA ALA A 105 10.60 36.64 6.37
C ALA A 105 11.69 37.56 5.82
N ASP A 106 12.80 37.68 6.56
CA ASP A 106 13.99 38.43 6.06
C ASP A 106 14.60 37.71 4.85
N TYR A 107 14.56 36.37 4.86
CA TYR A 107 15.01 35.52 3.75
C TYR A 107 14.02 34.38 3.55
N THR A 108 13.72 34.04 2.29
CA THR A 108 12.88 32.92 1.93
C THR A 108 13.50 32.16 0.78
N VAL A 109 13.54 30.84 0.88
CA VAL A 109 13.88 29.95 -0.22
C VAL A 109 12.86 28.84 -0.31
N LYS A 110 12.61 28.35 -1.51
CA LYS A 110 11.77 27.20 -1.77
C LYS A 110 12.45 26.30 -2.79
N GLU A 111 12.97 25.18 -2.33
CA GLU A 111 13.66 24.22 -3.19
C GLU A 111 13.63 22.80 -2.63
N ALA A 112 13.90 21.83 -3.49
CA ALA A 112 14.05 20.43 -3.11
C ALA A 112 15.51 20.15 -2.74
N GLY A 113 15.72 19.30 -1.74
CA GLY A 113 17.04 18.89 -1.31
C GLY A 113 17.11 18.62 0.18
N THR A 114 18.11 17.88 0.60
CA THR A 114 18.31 17.51 2.03
C THR A 114 18.95 18.61 2.86
N SER A 115 19.46 19.67 2.22
CA SER A 115 20.10 20.80 2.88
C SER A 115 20.03 22.07 2.04
N HIS A 116 20.06 23.20 2.71
CA HIS A 116 20.19 24.52 2.08
C HIS A 116 21.14 25.40 2.86
N GLU A 117 21.95 26.21 2.13
CA GLU A 117 22.88 27.19 2.72
C GLU A 117 22.41 28.63 2.45
N PHE A 118 22.12 29.37 3.50
CA PHE A 118 21.93 30.81 3.45
C PHE A 118 23.28 31.49 3.61
N THR A 119 23.61 32.40 2.71
CA THR A 119 24.87 33.15 2.70
C THR A 119 24.62 34.65 2.78
N GLY A 120 25.63 35.42 3.15
CA GLY A 120 25.52 36.87 3.22
C GLY A 120 24.63 37.40 4.35
N LEU A 121 24.46 36.61 5.41
CA LEU A 121 23.66 36.99 6.56
C LEU A 121 24.39 38.01 7.43
N PRO A 122 23.72 39.05 7.90
CA PRO A 122 24.24 39.92 8.99
C PRO A 122 24.59 39.12 10.23
N ILE A 123 25.44 39.68 11.07
CA ILE A 123 25.70 39.15 12.41
C ILE A 123 24.42 39.19 13.23
N GLY A 124 24.04 38.10 13.90
CA GLY A 124 22.82 38.07 14.70
C GLY A 124 22.38 36.67 15.08
N ALA A 125 21.18 36.60 15.65
CA ALA A 125 20.48 35.36 15.89
C ALA A 125 19.24 35.30 14.99
N TYR A 126 18.91 34.08 14.58
CA TYR A 126 17.88 33.82 13.58
C TYR A 126 16.95 32.70 14.04
N VAL A 127 15.67 32.87 13.77
CA VAL A 127 14.68 31.83 13.80
C VAL A 127 14.49 31.33 12.34
N ILE A 128 14.44 30.04 12.18
CA ILE A 128 14.23 29.40 10.87
C ILE A 128 12.97 28.53 10.98
N ARG A 129 12.05 28.76 10.04
CA ARG A 129 10.83 27.98 9.88
C ARG A 129 10.93 27.19 8.58
N ALA A 130 10.60 25.91 8.64
CA ALA A 130 10.55 25.03 7.47
C ALA A 130 9.15 24.46 7.30
N PHE A 131 8.70 24.39 6.05
CA PHE A 131 7.38 23.89 5.68
C PHE A 131 7.49 23.06 4.40
N ASP A 132 6.91 21.88 4.39
CA ASP A 132 6.73 21.08 3.19
C ASP A 132 5.43 20.27 3.25
N THR A 133 5.18 19.45 2.22
CA THR A 133 3.96 18.64 2.15
C THR A 133 4.03 17.36 2.98
N LYS A 134 5.19 17.05 3.59
CA LYS A 134 5.40 15.83 4.40
C LYS A 134 5.31 16.06 5.90
N GLY A 135 5.46 17.28 6.35
CA GLY A 135 5.37 17.55 7.78
C GLY A 135 5.70 18.98 8.17
N THR A 136 5.66 19.22 9.47
CA THR A 136 6.10 20.44 10.12
C THR A 136 7.44 20.18 10.79
N TYR A 137 8.32 21.16 10.71
CA TYR A 137 9.62 21.11 11.38
C TYR A 137 9.55 21.88 12.70
N ASP A 138 10.29 21.40 13.70
CA ASP A 138 10.50 22.12 14.96
C ASP A 138 11.10 23.50 14.66
N LEU A 139 10.88 24.45 15.60
CA LEU A 139 11.54 25.75 15.55
C LEU A 139 13.06 25.57 15.57
N MET A 140 13.73 26.09 14.56
CA MET A 140 15.19 26.09 14.51
C MET A 140 15.72 27.45 14.85
N VAL A 141 16.79 27.50 15.63
CA VAL A 141 17.47 28.72 16.00
C VAL A 141 18.95 28.62 15.70
N ALA A 142 19.50 29.66 15.09
CA ALA A 142 20.91 29.75 14.73
C ALA A 142 21.47 31.13 15.16
N ASN A 143 22.72 31.18 15.57
CA ASN A 143 23.45 32.41 15.74
C ASN A 143 24.69 32.44 14.84
N THR A 144 24.93 33.59 14.23
CA THR A 144 26.05 33.82 13.29
C THR A 144 27.19 34.62 13.92
N TYR A 145 27.34 34.56 15.23
CA TYR A 145 28.44 35.20 15.97
C TYR A 145 29.08 34.17 16.92
N ASP A 146 30.33 34.42 17.25
CA ASP A 146 31.04 33.73 18.30
C ASP A 146 31.53 34.75 19.35
N LYS A 147 31.83 34.31 20.56
CA LYS A 147 32.30 35.16 21.64
C LYS A 147 33.70 34.69 22.05
N ASP A 148 34.66 35.56 21.93
CA ASP A 148 35.97 35.39 22.53
C ASP A 148 36.13 36.32 23.71
N GLY A 149 35.93 35.77 24.90
CA GLY A 149 35.94 36.54 26.13
C GLY A 149 34.86 37.63 26.19
N HIS A 150 35.19 38.84 25.82
CA HIS A 150 34.27 39.99 25.83
C HIS A 150 34.02 40.61 24.46
N THR A 151 34.61 40.05 23.42
CA THR A 151 34.51 40.58 22.04
C THR A 151 33.72 39.66 21.15
N TYR A 152 32.74 40.20 20.39
CA TYR A 152 32.01 39.45 19.40
C TYR A 152 32.83 39.32 18.14
N MET A 153 33.14 38.10 17.78
CA MET A 153 33.83 37.78 16.52
C MET A 153 32.81 37.72 15.38
N ALA A 154 33.03 38.52 14.39
CA ALA A 154 32.25 38.52 13.16
C ALA A 154 32.66 37.36 12.26
N SER A 155 31.72 36.65 11.72
CA SER A 155 31.77 35.50 10.82
C SER A 155 31.86 34.13 11.50
N LYS A 156 30.75 33.67 11.95
CA LYS A 156 30.54 32.25 12.28
C LYS A 156 29.58 31.65 11.31
N SER A 157 29.93 30.49 10.77
CA SER A 157 28.95 29.60 10.13
C SER A 157 28.19 28.83 11.20
N ALA A 158 26.87 28.75 11.07
CA ALA A 158 26.02 27.99 11.95
C ALA A 158 25.42 26.82 11.16
N ASP A 159 25.51 25.62 11.72
CA ASP A 159 24.83 24.43 11.17
C ASP A 159 23.62 24.11 12.05
N VAL A 160 22.47 23.98 11.42
CA VAL A 160 21.21 23.64 12.06
C VAL A 160 20.66 22.36 11.45
N THR A 161 20.39 21.40 12.29
CA THR A 161 19.73 20.16 11.85
C THR A 161 18.22 20.30 12.03
N ALA A 162 17.51 20.29 10.93
CA ALA A 162 16.05 20.29 10.95
C ALA A 162 15.55 19.00 11.60
N LYS A 163 14.66 19.15 12.56
CA LYS A 163 13.97 18.03 13.20
C LYS A 163 12.56 18.02 12.66
N MET A 164 12.31 17.15 11.70
CA MET A 164 10.97 16.83 11.29
C MET A 164 10.40 15.86 12.31
N GLY A 165 9.25 16.16 12.85
CA GLY A 165 8.47 15.25 13.68
C GLY A 165 7.88 14.16 12.80
N GLU A 166 8.71 13.28 12.24
CA GLU A 166 8.25 12.10 11.50
C GLU A 166 7.79 11.04 12.50
N TYR A 167 6.52 11.05 12.77
CA TYR A 167 5.88 9.89 13.32
C TYR A 167 5.59 8.94 12.15
N LYS A 168 6.28 7.79 12.15
CA LYS A 168 6.22 6.81 11.06
C LYS A 168 5.19 5.74 11.37
N VAL A 169 4.49 5.33 10.34
CA VAL A 169 3.80 4.06 10.31
C VAL A 169 4.60 3.13 9.43
N THR A 170 4.79 1.90 9.84
CA THR A 170 5.25 0.80 8.99
C THR A 170 4.15 -0.24 8.89
N LYS A 171 4.10 -0.95 7.77
CA LYS A 171 3.09 -1.96 7.51
C LYS A 171 3.70 -3.14 6.80
N GLU A 172 3.34 -4.32 7.28
CA GLU A 172 3.77 -5.60 6.70
C GLU A 172 2.56 -6.49 6.48
N ALA A 173 2.63 -7.37 5.48
CA ALA A 173 1.66 -8.42 5.22
C ALA A 173 2.37 -9.79 5.30
N SER A 174 1.67 -10.82 5.77
CA SER A 174 2.22 -12.18 5.84
C SER A 174 2.55 -12.74 4.46
N ASP A 175 1.78 -12.35 3.45
CA ASP A 175 1.91 -12.77 2.06
C ASP A 175 1.62 -11.60 1.13
N LYS A 176 2.35 -11.53 0.02
CA LYS A 176 2.16 -10.52 -1.02
C LYS A 176 1.68 -11.12 -2.35
N PHE A 177 1.83 -12.42 -2.52
CA PHE A 177 1.20 -13.14 -3.64
C PHE A 177 0.16 -14.08 -3.07
N VAL A 178 -1.10 -13.89 -3.43
CA VAL A 178 -2.26 -14.44 -2.72
C VAL A 178 -3.31 -14.95 -3.71
N HIS A 179 -4.29 -15.69 -3.19
CA HIS A 179 -5.49 -16.01 -3.96
C HIS A 179 -6.73 -15.31 -3.39
N ARG A 180 -7.73 -15.15 -4.22
CA ARG A 180 -9.05 -14.69 -3.77
C ARG A 180 -9.61 -15.66 -2.71
N GLY A 181 -10.04 -15.13 -1.57
CA GLY A 181 -10.51 -15.90 -0.43
C GLY A 181 -9.43 -16.22 0.60
N GLN A 182 -8.16 -15.92 0.34
CA GLN A 182 -7.09 -16.09 1.31
C GLN A 182 -7.22 -15.08 2.45
N ARG A 183 -6.99 -15.54 3.68
CA ARG A 183 -6.83 -14.65 4.83
C ARG A 183 -5.37 -14.22 4.95
N VAL A 184 -5.14 -12.91 4.92
CA VAL A 184 -3.82 -12.30 5.07
C VAL A 184 -3.72 -11.65 6.44
N ASN A 185 -2.59 -11.84 7.12
CA ASN A 185 -2.27 -11.15 8.37
C ASN A 185 -1.47 -9.90 8.08
N PHE A 186 -1.82 -8.82 8.76
CA PHE A 186 -1.16 -7.52 8.66
C PHE A 186 -0.61 -7.11 10.01
N THR A 187 0.56 -6.49 9.98
CA THR A 187 1.18 -5.88 11.15
C THR A 187 1.44 -4.40 10.86
N VAL A 188 0.84 -3.53 11.67
CA VAL A 188 1.04 -2.08 11.61
C VAL A 188 1.83 -1.66 12.85
N THR A 189 2.99 -1.02 12.64
CA THR A 189 3.79 -0.49 13.73
C THR A 189 3.89 1.03 13.63
N THR A 190 3.66 1.70 14.75
CA THR A 190 3.72 3.16 14.88
C THR A 190 4.21 3.55 16.27
N GLN A 191 4.10 4.82 16.61
CA GLN A 191 4.51 5.37 17.91
C GLN A 191 3.39 6.21 18.50
N MET A 192 3.26 6.21 19.84
CA MET A 192 2.33 7.09 20.53
C MET A 192 2.69 8.55 20.27
N ALA A 193 1.71 9.36 19.87
CA ALA A 193 1.86 10.79 19.65
C ALA A 193 2.31 11.55 20.92
N PRO A 194 2.90 12.73 20.80
CA PRO A 194 3.10 13.63 21.93
C PRO A 194 1.77 13.98 22.60
N LYS A 195 1.76 14.03 23.94
CA LYS A 195 0.56 14.42 24.71
C LYS A 195 0.11 15.86 24.47
N SER A 196 1.00 16.71 23.97
CA SER A 196 0.71 18.06 23.49
C SER A 196 1.69 18.42 22.38
N ASN A 197 1.23 19.24 21.43
CA ASN A 197 2.09 19.85 20.42
C ASN A 197 2.64 21.21 20.91
N GLU A 198 3.44 21.87 20.08
CA GLU A 198 3.99 23.19 20.37
C GLU A 198 2.90 24.28 20.43
N ASP A 199 1.75 24.06 19.75
CA ASP A 199 0.61 24.98 19.75
C ASP A 199 -0.28 24.84 21.00
N GLY A 200 0.06 23.90 21.89
CA GLY A 200 -0.66 23.64 23.14
C GLY A 200 -1.89 22.75 22.99
N ASP A 201 -2.14 22.20 21.79
CA ASP A 201 -3.18 21.20 21.60
C ASP A 201 -2.82 19.94 22.37
N LYS A 202 -3.81 19.38 23.03
CA LYS A 202 -3.65 18.14 23.80
C LYS A 202 -4.14 16.96 22.98
N LEU A 203 -3.40 15.86 23.05
CA LEU A 203 -3.81 14.58 22.51
C LEU A 203 -5.03 14.05 23.25
N LYS A 204 -6.15 13.93 22.56
CA LYS A 204 -7.43 13.41 23.09
C LYS A 204 -7.82 12.13 22.41
N GLN A 205 -7.40 11.94 21.15
CA GLN A 205 -7.67 10.75 20.37
C GLN A 205 -6.38 10.22 19.75
N PHE A 206 -6.26 8.90 19.78
CA PHE A 206 -5.21 8.19 19.07
C PHE A 206 -5.82 6.96 18.39
N LYS A 207 -5.79 6.92 17.07
CA LYS A 207 -6.36 5.85 16.29
C LYS A 207 -5.37 5.33 15.27
N VAL A 208 -5.30 4.03 15.10
CA VAL A 208 -4.67 3.42 13.94
C VAL A 208 -5.76 3.19 12.91
N ILE A 209 -5.58 3.75 11.73
CA ILE A 209 -6.55 3.73 10.63
C ILE A 209 -5.92 3.07 9.43
N ASP A 210 -6.64 2.13 8.87
CA ASP A 210 -6.22 1.36 7.73
C ASP A 210 -7.27 1.45 6.61
N THR A 211 -6.87 1.78 5.40
CA THR A 211 -7.77 1.90 4.26
C THR A 211 -7.31 0.98 3.15
N SER A 212 -8.21 0.09 2.72
CA SER A 212 -7.91 -0.92 1.71
C SER A 212 -8.90 -0.92 0.56
N THR A 213 -8.45 -1.41 -0.59
CA THR A 213 -9.31 -1.90 -1.67
C THR A 213 -9.04 -3.38 -1.87
N GLY A 214 -10.09 -4.16 -2.15
CA GLY A 214 -9.96 -5.59 -2.43
C GLY A 214 -9.90 -6.50 -1.20
N LEU A 215 -10.08 -5.96 0.01
CA LEU A 215 -10.26 -6.74 1.24
C LEU A 215 -11.72 -6.68 1.69
N LYS A 216 -12.22 -7.78 2.27
CA LYS A 216 -13.61 -7.95 2.68
C LYS A 216 -13.87 -7.35 4.07
N ALA A 217 -14.78 -6.39 4.17
CA ALA A 217 -15.04 -5.62 5.39
C ALA A 217 -15.48 -6.50 6.60
N ASP A 218 -16.40 -7.44 6.38
CA ASP A 218 -16.92 -8.33 7.44
C ASP A 218 -15.95 -9.46 7.83
N SER A 219 -14.77 -9.51 7.22
CA SER A 219 -13.72 -10.49 7.49
C SER A 219 -12.62 -10.00 8.42
N PHE A 220 -12.64 -8.70 8.79
CA PHE A 220 -11.66 -8.12 9.70
C PHE A 220 -11.68 -8.83 11.06
N VAL A 221 -10.51 -9.23 11.52
CA VAL A 221 -10.30 -9.82 12.86
C VAL A 221 -9.09 -9.15 13.49
N LEU A 222 -9.32 -8.42 14.59
CA LEU A 222 -8.23 -7.83 15.37
C LEU A 222 -7.43 -8.98 16.03
N GLY A 223 -6.11 -8.90 15.88
CA GLY A 223 -5.13 -9.76 16.56
C GLY A 223 -4.61 -9.12 17.84
N THR A 224 -3.30 -9.26 18.06
CA THR A 224 -2.63 -8.70 19.23
C THR A 224 -2.39 -7.19 19.01
N VAL A 225 -2.67 -6.40 20.05
CA VAL A 225 -2.23 -5.02 20.14
C VAL A 225 -1.18 -4.92 21.24
N THR A 226 0.00 -4.42 20.89
CA THR A 226 1.12 -4.26 21.84
C THR A 226 1.46 -2.77 21.97
N ILE A 227 1.54 -2.28 23.20
CA ILE A 227 1.91 -0.89 23.52
C ILE A 227 3.10 -0.91 24.49
N ALA A 228 4.20 -0.28 24.11
CA ALA A 228 5.43 -0.25 24.88
C ALA A 228 5.96 -1.64 25.27
N GLY A 229 5.75 -2.65 24.39
CA GLY A 229 6.17 -4.03 24.61
C GLY A 229 5.17 -4.90 25.39
N GLU A 230 4.06 -4.34 25.85
CA GLU A 230 3.03 -5.06 26.61
C GLU A 230 1.77 -5.28 25.75
N ALA A 231 1.25 -6.51 25.73
CA ALA A 231 -0.03 -6.81 25.09
C ALA A 231 -1.20 -6.13 25.83
N LYS A 232 -2.08 -5.50 25.05
CA LYS A 232 -3.25 -4.78 25.59
C LYS A 232 -4.54 -5.40 25.06
N THR A 233 -5.54 -5.51 25.94
CA THR A 233 -6.90 -5.91 25.55
C THR A 233 -7.64 -4.70 25.02
N ILE A 234 -8.15 -4.81 23.80
CA ILE A 234 -8.95 -3.77 23.14
C ILE A 234 -10.42 -4.20 23.19
N ASP A 235 -11.27 -3.30 23.68
CA ASP A 235 -12.72 -3.52 23.63
C ASP A 235 -13.17 -3.65 22.16
N ALA A 236 -14.05 -4.63 21.89
CA ALA A 236 -14.56 -4.88 20.55
C ALA A 236 -15.24 -3.66 19.90
N SER A 237 -15.82 -2.76 20.71
CA SER A 237 -16.41 -1.50 20.24
C SER A 237 -15.37 -0.46 19.80
N LYS A 238 -14.08 -0.72 20.03
CA LYS A 238 -12.95 0.14 19.68
C LYS A 238 -12.18 -0.36 18.44
N ALA A 239 -12.61 -1.48 17.85
CA ALA A 239 -12.07 -2.00 16.59
C ALA A 239 -13.21 -2.22 15.62
N ASP A 240 -13.17 -1.53 14.46
CA ASP A 240 -14.28 -1.43 13.53
C ASP A 240 -13.80 -1.49 12.07
N ALA A 241 -14.62 -2.10 11.21
CA ALA A 241 -14.38 -2.19 9.78
C ALA A 241 -15.61 -1.69 9.02
N VAL A 242 -15.45 -0.65 8.23
CA VAL A 242 -16.53 0.02 7.49
C VAL A 242 -16.26 -0.03 6.00
N ALA A 243 -17.22 -0.59 5.24
CA ALA A 243 -17.23 -0.49 3.79
C ALA A 243 -17.71 0.91 3.36
N ASN A 244 -16.92 1.60 2.55
CA ASN A 244 -17.19 2.95 2.08
C ASN A 244 -17.91 2.92 0.71
N ASN A 245 -18.59 4.02 0.37
CA ASN A 245 -19.32 4.14 -0.89
C ASN A 245 -18.41 4.19 -2.14
N ASP A 246 -17.12 4.44 -1.95
CA ASP A 246 -16.11 4.47 -3.02
C ASP A 246 -15.44 3.10 -3.29
N GLY A 247 -15.93 2.05 -2.63
CA GLY A 247 -15.39 0.70 -2.75
C GLY A 247 -14.15 0.41 -1.89
N THR A 248 -13.75 1.36 -1.05
CA THR A 248 -12.72 1.12 -0.03
C THR A 248 -13.31 0.53 1.24
N VAL A 249 -12.46 -0.09 2.06
CA VAL A 249 -12.80 -0.52 3.41
C VAL A 249 -11.86 0.19 4.38
N THR A 250 -12.42 0.83 5.40
CA THR A 250 -11.64 1.47 6.47
C THR A 250 -11.70 0.61 7.72
N TYR A 251 -10.54 0.19 8.22
CA TYR A 251 -10.35 -0.46 9.50
C TYR A 251 -9.84 0.56 10.51
N THR A 252 -10.46 0.65 11.67
CA THR A 252 -10.06 1.58 12.72
C THR A 252 -9.85 0.83 14.03
N VAL A 253 -8.73 1.09 14.70
CA VAL A 253 -8.47 0.66 16.07
C VAL A 253 -8.26 1.90 16.93
N ASP A 254 -9.19 2.16 17.83
CA ASP A 254 -9.18 3.33 18.73
C ASP A 254 -8.40 2.99 20.02
N LEU A 255 -7.25 3.59 20.19
CA LEU A 255 -6.34 3.42 21.32
C LEU A 255 -6.34 4.61 22.28
N SER A 256 -7.33 5.49 22.18
CA SER A 256 -7.42 6.75 22.97
C SER A 256 -7.39 6.50 24.49
N ASN A 257 -7.92 5.37 24.95
CA ASN A 257 -7.93 5.01 26.37
C ASN A 257 -6.52 4.75 26.95
N PHE A 258 -5.51 4.57 26.11
CA PHE A 258 -4.13 4.30 26.55
C PHE A 258 -3.23 5.54 26.53
N ILE A 259 -3.75 6.71 26.13
CA ILE A 259 -2.97 7.95 26.00
C ILE A 259 -2.33 8.34 27.33
N GLU A 260 -3.09 8.33 28.43
CA GLU A 260 -2.61 8.81 29.72
C GLU A 260 -1.47 7.94 30.28
N ASP A 261 -1.59 6.62 30.10
CA ASP A 261 -0.66 5.64 30.65
C ASP A 261 0.53 5.34 29.74
N THR A 262 0.54 5.89 28.51
CA THR A 262 1.59 5.63 27.51
C THR A 262 2.50 6.84 27.36
N ALA A 263 3.80 6.64 27.41
CA ALA A 263 4.76 7.69 27.12
C ALA A 263 4.77 8.05 25.62
N SER A 264 4.88 9.32 25.28
CA SER A 264 5.08 9.79 23.91
C SER A 264 6.29 9.10 23.27
N GLY A 265 6.14 8.65 22.02
CA GLY A 265 7.17 7.92 21.30
C GLY A 265 7.25 6.42 21.62
N SER A 266 6.40 5.90 22.53
CA SER A 266 6.32 4.47 22.79
C SER A 266 5.85 3.72 21.54
N THR A 267 6.50 2.61 21.22
CA THR A 267 6.11 1.76 20.08
C THR A 267 4.75 1.12 20.30
N ILE A 268 3.94 1.15 19.27
CA ILE A 268 2.62 0.53 19.20
C ILE A 268 2.62 -0.41 18.01
N THR A 269 2.19 -1.65 18.23
CA THR A 269 2.00 -2.64 17.16
C THR A 269 0.56 -3.12 17.19
N VAL A 270 -0.10 -3.09 16.04
CA VAL A 270 -1.46 -3.57 15.83
C VAL A 270 -1.41 -4.69 14.79
N GLU A 271 -1.78 -5.89 15.20
CA GLU A 271 -1.95 -7.03 14.32
C GLU A 271 -3.44 -7.21 14.01
N TYR A 272 -3.74 -7.53 12.77
CA TYR A 272 -5.09 -7.92 12.35
C TYR A 272 -5.03 -8.80 11.10
N SER A 273 -6.15 -9.40 10.73
CA SER A 273 -6.26 -10.16 9.49
C SER A 273 -7.54 -9.83 8.75
N ALA A 274 -7.51 -9.99 7.42
CA ALA A 274 -8.68 -9.84 6.56
C ALA A 274 -8.61 -10.80 5.37
N VAL A 275 -9.75 -11.06 4.73
CA VAL A 275 -9.87 -11.94 3.56
C VAL A 275 -9.76 -11.11 2.28
N VAL A 276 -8.98 -11.60 1.34
CA VAL A 276 -8.89 -11.04 -0.02
C VAL A 276 -10.19 -11.30 -0.76
N GLU A 277 -10.89 -10.25 -1.18
CA GLU A 277 -12.16 -10.33 -1.90
C GLU A 277 -12.03 -10.08 -3.39
N ASN A 278 -11.09 -9.23 -3.77
CA ASN A 278 -10.81 -8.93 -5.16
C ASN A 278 -10.23 -10.16 -5.88
N ASP A 279 -10.33 -10.17 -7.19
CA ASP A 279 -9.76 -11.19 -8.09
C ASP A 279 -8.56 -10.64 -8.89
N HIS A 280 -7.98 -9.57 -8.39
CA HIS A 280 -6.81 -8.87 -8.90
C HIS A 280 -5.92 -8.42 -7.72
N THR A 281 -5.29 -7.27 -7.84
CA THR A 281 -4.48 -6.66 -6.79
C THR A 281 -5.35 -6.11 -5.67
N TYR A 282 -5.00 -6.37 -4.40
CA TYR A 282 -5.46 -5.56 -3.29
C TYR A 282 -4.40 -4.52 -2.91
N ASN A 283 -4.84 -3.41 -2.35
CA ASN A 283 -3.94 -2.47 -1.68
C ASN A 283 -4.47 -2.12 -0.29
N ASN A 284 -3.52 -1.84 0.60
CA ASN A 284 -3.83 -1.63 2.00
C ASN A 284 -2.87 -0.62 2.61
N SER A 285 -3.37 0.55 3.03
CA SER A 285 -2.61 1.69 3.52
C SER A 285 -2.97 2.03 4.95
N ALA A 286 -1.99 1.98 5.84
CA ALA A 286 -2.14 2.31 7.26
C ALA A 286 -1.62 3.71 7.56
N THR A 287 -2.31 4.42 8.45
CA THR A 287 -1.86 5.66 9.09
C THR A 287 -2.26 5.66 10.56
N ALA A 288 -1.75 6.62 11.32
CA ALA A 288 -2.28 6.93 12.63
C ALA A 288 -2.87 8.35 12.63
N SER A 289 -3.89 8.58 13.44
CA SER A 289 -4.57 9.87 13.60
C SER A 289 -4.40 10.36 15.03
N ALA A 290 -3.88 11.57 15.17
CA ALA A 290 -3.69 12.27 16.43
C ALA A 290 -3.77 13.78 16.18
N GLU A 291 -4.19 14.55 17.17
CA GLU A 291 -4.31 16.02 17.04
C GLU A 291 -2.94 16.72 17.10
N THR A 292 -1.94 16.07 17.65
CA THR A 292 -0.66 16.68 17.99
C THR A 292 0.44 16.51 16.94
N VAL A 293 0.30 15.53 16.05
CA VAL A 293 1.27 15.26 14.97
C VAL A 293 0.60 14.63 13.76
N ALA A 294 1.21 14.80 12.60
CA ALA A 294 0.85 14.06 11.38
C ALA A 294 1.72 12.80 11.25
N TYR A 295 1.10 11.72 10.79
CA TYR A 295 1.79 10.45 10.52
C TYR A 295 1.98 10.24 9.03
N LYS A 296 3.18 9.81 8.65
CA LYS A 296 3.43 9.33 7.28
C LYS A 296 2.83 7.93 7.13
N PRO A 297 1.89 7.74 6.19
CA PRO A 297 1.27 6.45 5.98
C PRO A 297 2.25 5.44 5.38
N ALA A 298 1.96 4.15 5.60
CA ALA A 298 2.63 3.03 4.96
C ALA A 298 1.62 2.18 4.20
N ARG A 299 2.05 1.59 3.09
CA ARG A 299 1.20 0.79 2.21
C ARG A 299 1.85 -0.54 1.89
N VAL A 300 1.04 -1.58 1.78
CA VAL A 300 1.37 -2.86 1.19
C VAL A 300 0.36 -3.18 0.09
N ASP A 301 0.83 -3.85 -0.96
CA ASP A 301 0.01 -4.36 -2.05
C ASP A 301 0.14 -5.88 -2.07
N GLY A 302 -0.93 -6.56 -2.50
CA GLY A 302 -0.91 -7.98 -2.75
C GLY A 302 -1.39 -8.29 -4.16
N PHE A 303 -0.81 -9.32 -4.78
CA PHE A 303 -0.99 -9.67 -6.17
C PHE A 303 -1.53 -11.09 -6.30
N GLU A 304 -2.18 -11.38 -7.40
CA GLU A 304 -2.82 -12.66 -7.67
C GLU A 304 -2.41 -13.20 -9.04
N GLY A 305 -2.62 -14.51 -9.20
CA GLY A 305 -2.43 -15.21 -10.46
C GLY A 305 -3.70 -15.31 -11.27
N SER A 306 -3.54 -15.41 -12.57
CA SER A 306 -4.59 -15.71 -13.51
C SER A 306 -4.10 -16.68 -14.61
N VAL A 307 -5.03 -17.37 -15.26
CA VAL A 307 -4.71 -18.27 -16.38
C VAL A 307 -5.71 -18.10 -17.50
N THR A 308 -5.22 -18.25 -18.71
CA THR A 308 -6.02 -18.36 -19.94
C THR A 308 -5.81 -19.71 -20.61
N LEU A 309 -6.87 -20.27 -21.21
CA LEU A 309 -6.85 -21.49 -22.01
C LEU A 309 -7.61 -21.25 -23.30
N LYS A 310 -7.07 -21.71 -24.43
CA LYS A 310 -7.73 -21.64 -25.73
C LYS A 310 -8.24 -23.03 -26.16
N LYS A 311 -9.54 -23.15 -26.36
CA LYS A 311 -10.20 -24.40 -26.79
C LYS A 311 -10.35 -24.47 -28.29
N VAL A 312 -9.72 -25.47 -28.92
CA VAL A 312 -9.66 -25.60 -30.42
C VAL A 312 -9.82 -27.04 -30.87
N ASP A 313 -10.07 -27.21 -32.20
CA ASP A 313 -9.95 -28.48 -32.88
C ASP A 313 -8.51 -28.71 -33.43
N THR A 314 -8.30 -29.85 -34.12
CA THR A 314 -7.02 -30.21 -34.74
C THR A 314 -6.56 -29.27 -35.86
N ASN A 315 -7.43 -28.40 -36.34
CA ASN A 315 -7.14 -27.37 -37.34
C ASN A 315 -7.04 -25.97 -36.72
N HIS A 316 -6.94 -25.88 -35.40
CA HIS A 316 -6.90 -24.63 -34.62
C HIS A 316 -8.18 -23.78 -34.71
N ASN A 317 -9.30 -24.37 -35.19
CA ASN A 317 -10.58 -23.70 -35.16
C ASN A 317 -11.13 -23.67 -33.72
N VAL A 318 -11.69 -22.52 -33.31
CA VAL A 318 -12.28 -22.28 -32.01
C VAL A 318 -13.47 -23.21 -31.76
N LEU A 319 -13.53 -23.81 -30.57
CA LEU A 319 -14.62 -24.68 -30.15
C LEU A 319 -15.35 -24.09 -28.92
N ASN A 320 -16.68 -24.28 -28.90
CA ASN A 320 -17.57 -23.80 -27.83
C ASN A 320 -18.18 -24.94 -27.02
N GLY A 321 -18.47 -24.72 -25.75
CA GLY A 321 -19.27 -25.59 -24.90
C GLY A 321 -18.50 -26.80 -24.35
N ALA A 322 -17.19 -26.82 -24.42
CA ALA A 322 -16.39 -27.76 -23.64
C ALA A 322 -16.48 -27.41 -22.15
N GLU A 323 -16.64 -28.45 -21.32
CA GLU A 323 -16.65 -28.28 -19.87
C GLU A 323 -15.35 -28.79 -19.26
N PHE A 324 -14.81 -28.02 -18.30
CA PHE A 324 -13.55 -28.31 -17.63
C PHE A 324 -13.68 -28.27 -16.11
N GLN A 325 -12.74 -28.90 -15.45
CA GLN A 325 -12.36 -28.63 -14.07
C GLN A 325 -10.96 -28.05 -14.06
N LEU A 326 -10.73 -27.03 -13.21
CA LEU A 326 -9.40 -26.56 -12.83
C LEU A 326 -9.00 -27.29 -11.55
N LEU A 327 -7.87 -27.99 -11.57
CA LEU A 327 -7.36 -28.75 -10.44
C LEU A 327 -6.07 -28.12 -9.93
N LYS A 328 -5.99 -27.81 -8.61
CA LYS A 328 -4.72 -27.47 -7.93
C LYS A 328 -3.99 -28.79 -7.65
N VAL A 329 -2.72 -28.86 -8.06
CA VAL A 329 -1.89 -30.06 -7.92
C VAL A 329 -0.91 -29.83 -6.76
N THR A 330 -1.14 -30.54 -5.66
CA THR A 330 -0.24 -30.51 -4.52
C THR A 330 0.71 -31.70 -4.57
N PRO A 331 2.03 -31.48 -4.68
CA PRO A 331 3.01 -32.56 -4.68
C PRO A 331 2.88 -33.45 -3.44
N ALA A 332 3.11 -34.73 -3.61
CA ALA A 332 3.17 -35.63 -2.47
C ALA A 332 4.32 -35.27 -1.53
N LYS A 333 4.11 -35.40 -0.22
CA LYS A 333 5.15 -35.17 0.79
C LYS A 333 6.09 -36.36 0.96
N GLU A 334 5.65 -37.56 0.59
CA GLU A 334 6.41 -38.80 0.71
C GLU A 334 6.88 -39.28 -0.67
N GLU A 335 8.09 -39.81 -0.74
CA GLU A 335 8.65 -40.37 -1.97
C GLU A 335 7.84 -41.58 -2.43
N GLY A 336 7.35 -41.53 -3.67
CA GLY A 336 6.51 -42.58 -4.26
C GLY A 336 5.00 -42.43 -4.05
N ALA A 337 4.53 -41.44 -3.31
CA ALA A 337 3.11 -41.12 -3.21
C ALA A 337 2.65 -40.26 -4.41
N GLU A 338 1.36 -40.37 -4.78
CA GLU A 338 0.79 -39.58 -5.86
C GLU A 338 0.44 -38.15 -5.40
N ALA A 339 0.60 -37.17 -6.31
CA ALA A 339 0.19 -35.81 -6.07
C ALA A 339 -1.33 -35.71 -5.84
N THR A 340 -1.76 -34.91 -4.89
CA THR A 340 -3.19 -34.65 -4.63
C THR A 340 -3.69 -33.61 -5.62
N LYS A 341 -4.84 -33.91 -6.24
CA LYS A 341 -5.52 -33.01 -7.18
C LYS A 341 -6.86 -32.56 -6.61
N THR A 342 -6.97 -31.27 -6.33
CA THR A 342 -8.18 -30.70 -5.70
C THR A 342 -8.86 -29.74 -6.68
N PRO A 343 -10.17 -29.93 -6.97
CA PRO A 343 -10.90 -29.00 -7.81
C PRO A 343 -10.97 -27.61 -7.18
N VAL A 344 -10.65 -26.59 -7.97
CA VAL A 344 -10.79 -25.18 -7.60
C VAL A 344 -12.25 -24.78 -7.77
N SER A 345 -12.85 -24.26 -6.71
CA SER A 345 -14.20 -23.69 -6.76
C SER A 345 -14.15 -22.29 -7.36
N VAL A 346 -15.02 -21.99 -8.30
CA VAL A 346 -15.05 -20.70 -9.02
C VAL A 346 -16.45 -20.16 -9.13
N VAL A 347 -16.59 -18.86 -9.37
CA VAL A 347 -17.84 -18.19 -9.77
C VAL A 347 -17.63 -17.46 -11.09
N PRO A 348 -18.67 -17.29 -11.94
CA PRO A 348 -18.56 -16.48 -13.14
C PRO A 348 -18.25 -15.02 -12.82
N VAL A 349 -17.33 -14.42 -13.56
CA VAL A 349 -17.10 -12.96 -13.52
C VAL A 349 -18.33 -12.26 -14.10
N LYS A 350 -18.75 -11.18 -13.47
CA LYS A 350 -19.92 -10.39 -13.91
C LYS A 350 -19.47 -9.00 -14.39
N ASP A 351 -20.11 -8.52 -15.43
CA ASP A 351 -19.93 -7.15 -15.90
C ASP A 351 -20.64 -6.12 -14.97
N ALA A 352 -20.51 -4.84 -15.28
CA ALA A 352 -21.12 -3.75 -14.49
C ALA A 352 -22.67 -3.81 -14.42
N SER A 353 -23.32 -4.59 -15.32
CA SER A 353 -24.76 -4.83 -15.29
C SER A 353 -25.16 -6.05 -14.45
N GLY A 354 -24.19 -6.75 -13.91
CA GLY A 354 -24.39 -8.00 -13.15
C GLY A 354 -24.54 -9.25 -14.02
N LYS A 355 -24.35 -9.16 -15.35
CA LYS A 355 -24.43 -10.28 -16.26
C LYS A 355 -23.08 -11.01 -16.32
N ALA A 356 -23.13 -12.35 -16.28
CA ALA A 356 -21.93 -13.18 -16.41
C ALA A 356 -21.21 -12.94 -17.74
N ILE A 357 -19.90 -12.74 -17.68
CA ILE A 357 -19.01 -12.69 -18.83
C ILE A 357 -18.69 -14.15 -19.20
N ALA A 358 -19.08 -14.52 -20.42
CA ALA A 358 -18.98 -15.90 -20.85
C ALA A 358 -17.52 -16.36 -20.99
N GLY A 359 -17.18 -17.51 -20.38
CA GLY A 359 -15.83 -18.07 -20.37
C GLY A 359 -14.87 -17.45 -19.34
N GLU A 360 -15.32 -16.48 -18.54
CA GLU A 360 -14.52 -15.85 -17.49
C GLU A 360 -15.01 -16.23 -16.09
N TYR A 361 -14.09 -16.64 -15.25
CA TYR A 361 -14.32 -17.10 -13.90
C TYR A 361 -13.29 -16.50 -12.95
N LYS A 362 -13.66 -16.44 -11.67
CA LYS A 362 -12.75 -16.11 -10.57
C LYS A 362 -12.88 -17.15 -9.46
N VAL A 363 -11.84 -17.35 -8.67
CA VAL A 363 -11.86 -18.24 -7.51
C VAL A 363 -13.02 -17.82 -6.60
N ALA A 364 -13.83 -18.78 -6.14
CA ALA A 364 -14.95 -18.52 -5.25
C ALA A 364 -14.49 -18.25 -3.83
N LEU A 365 -15.17 -17.33 -3.12
CA LEU A 365 -15.07 -17.21 -1.67
C LEU A 365 -15.78 -18.41 -1.02
N GLU A 366 -15.44 -18.69 0.22
CA GLU A 366 -16.14 -19.71 1.01
C GLU A 366 -17.63 -19.37 1.13
N GLY A 367 -18.50 -20.30 0.70
CA GLY A 367 -19.96 -20.12 0.74
C GLY A 367 -20.53 -19.15 -0.29
N GLU A 368 -19.73 -18.68 -1.26
CA GLU A 368 -20.20 -17.75 -2.29
C GLU A 368 -21.29 -18.37 -3.17
N GLU A 369 -22.41 -17.67 -3.35
CA GLU A 369 -23.53 -18.15 -4.15
C GLU A 369 -23.15 -18.33 -5.63
N GLY A 370 -23.56 -19.44 -6.23
CA GLY A 370 -23.21 -19.76 -7.61
C GLY A 370 -21.83 -20.40 -7.78
N ALA A 371 -21.16 -20.74 -6.70
CA ALA A 371 -19.89 -21.46 -6.75
C ALA A 371 -20.03 -22.82 -7.44
N THR A 372 -19.11 -23.12 -8.33
CA THR A 372 -19.07 -24.34 -9.14
C THR A 372 -17.64 -24.80 -9.37
N THR A 373 -17.44 -26.08 -9.66
CA THR A 373 -16.16 -26.61 -10.15
C THR A 373 -16.17 -26.87 -11.66
N THR A 374 -17.30 -26.56 -12.32
CA THR A 374 -17.43 -26.73 -13.78
C THR A 374 -17.26 -25.39 -14.48
N LEU A 375 -16.29 -25.33 -15.39
CA LEU A 375 -15.98 -24.17 -16.20
C LEU A 375 -16.36 -24.48 -17.65
N VAL A 376 -17.02 -23.54 -18.33
CA VAL A 376 -17.47 -23.74 -19.74
C VAL A 376 -16.67 -22.80 -20.63
N ALA A 377 -15.92 -23.39 -21.57
CA ALA A 377 -15.21 -22.61 -22.59
C ALA A 377 -16.21 -21.97 -23.57
N THR A 378 -16.12 -20.66 -23.74
CA THR A 378 -17.01 -19.90 -24.63
C THR A 378 -16.18 -19.10 -25.62
N ASN A 379 -16.58 -19.10 -26.88
CA ASN A 379 -15.79 -18.52 -27.99
C ASN A 379 -14.33 -19.00 -28.00
N GLY A 380 -14.13 -20.25 -27.58
CA GLY A 380 -12.81 -20.89 -27.47
C GLY A 380 -11.93 -20.34 -26.37
N THR A 381 -12.46 -19.56 -25.47
CA THR A 381 -11.66 -18.97 -24.34
C THR A 381 -12.20 -19.45 -23.02
N LEU A 382 -11.27 -19.72 -22.13
CA LEU A 382 -11.50 -19.93 -20.71
C LEU A 382 -10.46 -19.11 -19.94
N LYS A 383 -10.93 -18.26 -19.02
CA LYS A 383 -10.07 -17.43 -18.16
C LYS A 383 -10.46 -17.64 -16.70
N VAL A 384 -9.46 -17.79 -15.83
CA VAL A 384 -9.65 -17.86 -14.38
C VAL A 384 -8.71 -16.88 -13.70
N THR A 385 -9.26 -16.03 -12.81
CA THR A 385 -8.53 -15.03 -12.00
C THR A 385 -8.58 -15.41 -10.52
N GLY A 386 -7.77 -14.74 -9.70
CA GLY A 386 -7.76 -14.95 -8.26
C GLY A 386 -7.02 -16.21 -7.82
N LEU A 387 -6.05 -16.68 -8.59
CA LEU A 387 -5.26 -17.88 -8.31
C LEU A 387 -4.00 -17.55 -7.51
N ASP A 388 -3.63 -18.44 -6.60
CA ASP A 388 -2.37 -18.47 -5.89
C ASP A 388 -1.22 -19.03 -6.76
N GLU A 389 0.00 -18.94 -6.24
CA GLU A 389 1.13 -19.69 -6.80
C GLU A 389 0.89 -21.20 -6.72
N GLY A 390 1.50 -21.94 -7.61
CA GLY A 390 1.47 -23.39 -7.59
C GLY A 390 1.25 -24.06 -8.93
N ASN A 391 1.15 -25.39 -8.87
CA ASN A 391 0.90 -26.21 -10.05
C ASN A 391 -0.60 -26.47 -10.21
N TYR A 392 -1.07 -26.34 -11.42
CA TYR A 392 -2.47 -26.55 -11.80
C TYR A 392 -2.58 -27.37 -13.06
N GLU A 393 -3.77 -27.94 -13.31
CA GLU A 393 -4.08 -28.55 -14.58
C GLU A 393 -5.56 -28.35 -14.94
N PHE A 394 -5.83 -28.14 -16.21
CA PHE A 394 -7.18 -28.24 -16.77
C PHE A 394 -7.47 -29.69 -17.15
N LYS A 395 -8.62 -30.19 -16.69
CA LYS A 395 -9.18 -31.51 -17.05
C LYS A 395 -10.49 -31.30 -17.77
N GLU A 396 -10.57 -31.80 -19.01
CA GLU A 396 -11.83 -31.77 -19.75
C GLU A 396 -12.80 -32.84 -19.21
N THR A 397 -13.99 -32.42 -18.81
CA THR A 397 -15.05 -33.30 -18.29
C THR A 397 -16.10 -33.61 -19.36
N LYS A 398 -16.26 -32.69 -20.35
CA LYS A 398 -17.18 -32.88 -21.48
C LYS A 398 -16.65 -32.14 -22.71
N ALA A 399 -16.55 -32.84 -23.82
CA ALA A 399 -16.15 -32.27 -25.09
C ALA A 399 -17.31 -31.51 -25.77
N PRO A 400 -17.02 -30.58 -26.69
CA PRO A 400 -18.02 -29.99 -27.57
C PRO A 400 -18.75 -31.06 -28.39
N THR A 401 -19.98 -30.76 -28.78
CA THR A 401 -20.79 -31.69 -29.62
C THR A 401 -20.04 -32.08 -30.88
N GLY A 402 -19.92 -33.39 -31.15
CA GLY A 402 -19.22 -33.94 -32.30
C GLY A 402 -17.72 -34.15 -32.10
N TYR A 403 -17.22 -33.93 -30.92
CA TYR A 403 -15.81 -34.14 -30.56
C TYR A 403 -15.64 -35.18 -29.44
N LYS A 404 -14.45 -35.76 -29.37
CA LYS A 404 -14.04 -36.74 -28.37
C LYS A 404 -13.46 -35.99 -27.15
N VAL A 405 -13.81 -36.41 -25.95
CA VAL A 405 -13.16 -35.92 -24.75
C VAL A 405 -11.67 -36.21 -24.84
N ASN A 406 -10.85 -35.19 -24.60
CA ASN A 406 -9.42 -35.38 -24.47
C ASN A 406 -9.11 -35.73 -23.00
N SER A 407 -8.56 -36.95 -22.80
CA SER A 407 -8.21 -37.49 -21.50
C SER A 407 -6.92 -36.88 -20.91
N ASP A 408 -6.12 -36.23 -21.78
CA ASP A 408 -4.86 -35.63 -21.34
C ASP A 408 -5.12 -34.27 -20.65
N ASN A 409 -4.77 -34.19 -19.40
CA ASN A 409 -4.87 -32.93 -18.67
C ASN A 409 -3.85 -31.91 -19.20
N LYS A 410 -4.17 -30.63 -19.11
CA LYS A 410 -3.28 -29.54 -19.53
C LYS A 410 -2.64 -28.89 -18.30
N PRO A 411 -1.39 -29.24 -17.96
CA PRO A 411 -0.70 -28.65 -16.80
C PRO A 411 -0.17 -27.25 -17.12
N PHE A 412 -0.10 -26.41 -16.07
CA PHE A 412 0.58 -25.11 -16.06
C PHE A 412 1.01 -24.78 -14.64
N THR A 413 1.89 -23.79 -14.49
CA THR A 413 2.41 -23.35 -13.19
C THR A 413 2.29 -21.84 -13.08
N ILE A 414 1.71 -21.35 -12.00
CA ILE A 414 1.76 -19.94 -11.61
C ILE A 414 2.95 -19.78 -10.67
N THR A 415 3.87 -18.90 -11.05
CA THR A 415 5.03 -18.53 -10.20
C THR A 415 4.74 -17.19 -9.58
N ALA A 416 4.82 -17.10 -8.26
CA ALA A 416 4.60 -15.87 -7.52
C ALA A 416 5.48 -14.70 -8.01
N ASN A 417 4.89 -13.52 -8.04
CA ASN A 417 5.58 -12.26 -8.22
C ASN A 417 5.04 -11.25 -7.22
N GLU A 418 5.87 -10.83 -6.26
CA GLU A 418 5.46 -9.93 -5.17
C GLU A 418 5.38 -8.46 -5.60
N GLU A 419 5.58 -8.15 -6.87
CA GLU A 419 5.56 -6.78 -7.41
C GLU A 419 4.45 -6.55 -8.44
N LYS A 420 3.84 -7.64 -8.97
CA LYS A 420 2.80 -7.54 -9.99
C LYS A 420 1.97 -8.81 -10.12
N GLU A 421 0.79 -8.67 -10.68
CA GLU A 421 -0.06 -9.79 -11.12
C GLU A 421 0.66 -10.66 -12.16
N VAL A 422 0.34 -11.95 -12.13
CA VAL A 422 0.84 -12.95 -13.08
C VAL A 422 -0.31 -13.48 -13.91
N THR A 423 -0.18 -13.42 -15.23
CA THR A 423 -1.10 -14.07 -16.16
C THR A 423 -0.37 -15.17 -16.90
N GLU A 424 -0.82 -16.42 -16.71
CA GLU A 424 -0.27 -17.58 -17.39
C GLU A 424 -1.11 -17.93 -18.61
N ASP A 425 -0.48 -18.30 -19.72
CA ASP A 425 -1.13 -18.86 -20.90
C ASP A 425 -0.93 -20.38 -20.93
N ALA A 426 -1.97 -21.13 -20.56
CA ALA A 426 -1.93 -22.58 -20.64
C ALA A 426 -1.94 -23.10 -22.09
N GLY A 427 -2.12 -22.22 -23.08
CA GLY A 427 -2.08 -22.54 -24.50
C GLY A 427 -3.35 -23.24 -25.00
N GLU A 428 -3.20 -23.99 -26.09
CA GLU A 428 -4.33 -24.65 -26.76
C GLU A 428 -4.66 -26.02 -26.14
N PHE A 429 -5.96 -26.27 -25.93
CA PHE A 429 -6.52 -27.55 -25.56
C PHE A 429 -7.30 -28.10 -26.76
N VAL A 430 -6.77 -29.19 -27.37
CA VAL A 430 -7.20 -29.68 -28.67
C VAL A 430 -8.16 -30.85 -28.54
N ASN A 431 -9.32 -30.83 -29.24
CA ASN A 431 -10.18 -31.98 -29.40
C ASN A 431 -10.17 -32.51 -30.84
N THR A 432 -10.29 -33.83 -30.94
CA THR A 432 -10.42 -34.54 -32.19
C THR A 432 -11.89 -34.81 -32.46
N LYS A 433 -12.34 -34.64 -33.72
CA LYS A 433 -13.71 -35.02 -34.15
C LYS A 433 -13.97 -36.49 -33.92
N LEU A 434 -15.19 -36.80 -33.52
CA LEU A 434 -15.67 -38.19 -33.51
C LEU A 434 -15.60 -38.74 -34.94
N SER A 435 -14.94 -39.88 -35.09
CA SER A 435 -14.99 -40.59 -36.36
C SER A 435 -16.43 -41.00 -36.65
N ALA A 436 -16.93 -40.76 -37.84
CA ALA A 436 -18.21 -41.32 -38.26
C ALA A 436 -18.11 -42.82 -38.10
N LEU A 437 -19.08 -43.41 -37.41
CA LEU A 437 -19.18 -44.87 -37.41
C LEU A 437 -19.24 -45.34 -38.88
N PRO A 438 -18.46 -46.37 -39.24
CA PRO A 438 -18.62 -46.93 -40.56
C PRO A 438 -20.10 -47.26 -40.78
N ALA A 439 -20.63 -46.78 -41.87
CA ALA A 439 -22.03 -47.14 -42.26
C ALA A 439 -22.10 -48.63 -42.56
N THR A 440 -22.21 -49.45 -41.51
CA THR A 440 -22.25 -50.91 -41.61
C THR A 440 -23.61 -51.41 -42.14
N GLY A 441 -24.51 -50.50 -42.55
CA GLY A 441 -25.87 -50.89 -43.01
C GLY A 441 -26.23 -50.71 -44.48
N GLY A 442 -25.35 -50.11 -45.32
CA GLY A 442 -25.81 -49.57 -46.57
C GLY A 442 -25.78 -50.58 -47.73
N ILE A 443 -24.76 -51.37 -47.95
CA ILE A 443 -24.60 -52.19 -49.14
C ILE A 443 -24.83 -53.66 -48.83
N GLY A 444 -24.40 -54.18 -47.69
CA GLY A 444 -24.56 -55.56 -47.31
C GLY A 444 -26.02 -55.97 -47.14
N THR A 445 -26.83 -55.22 -46.45
CA THR A 445 -28.25 -55.50 -46.22
C THR A 445 -29.05 -55.47 -47.52
N THR A 446 -28.78 -54.56 -48.46
CA THR A 446 -29.43 -54.48 -49.76
C THR A 446 -29.08 -55.66 -50.62
N ILE A 447 -27.81 -56.12 -50.68
CA ILE A 447 -27.36 -57.29 -51.41
C ILE A 447 -27.97 -58.58 -50.81
N PHE A 448 -27.95 -58.71 -49.46
CA PHE A 448 -28.56 -59.87 -48.81
C PHE A 448 -30.07 -59.91 -49.00
N THR A 449 -30.76 -58.77 -49.02
CA THR A 449 -32.21 -58.73 -49.31
C THR A 449 -32.50 -59.11 -50.74
N ILE A 450 -31.75 -58.60 -51.73
CA ILE A 450 -31.94 -58.94 -53.14
C ILE A 450 -31.65 -60.44 -53.39
N VAL A 451 -30.53 -60.92 -52.89
CA VAL A 451 -30.16 -62.35 -53.03
C VAL A 451 -31.16 -63.26 -52.31
N GLY A 452 -31.55 -62.90 -51.09
CA GLY A 452 -32.54 -63.64 -50.33
C GLY A 452 -33.90 -63.69 -51.00
N CYS A 453 -34.41 -62.59 -51.53
CA CYS A 453 -35.65 -62.53 -52.31
C CYS A 453 -35.52 -63.37 -53.65
N GLY A 454 -34.37 -63.29 -54.30
CA GLY A 454 -34.11 -64.09 -55.46
C GLY A 454 -34.18 -65.63 -55.24
N ILE A 455 -33.56 -66.10 -54.17
CA ILE A 455 -33.61 -67.50 -53.73
C ILE A 455 -35.03 -67.92 -53.38
N MET A 456 -35.80 -67.10 -52.68
CA MET A 456 -37.19 -67.41 -52.35
C MET A 456 -38.07 -67.51 -53.61
N ILE A 457 -37.89 -66.63 -54.57
CA ILE A 457 -38.62 -66.68 -55.83
C ILE A 457 -38.22 -67.96 -56.63
N ALA A 458 -36.95 -68.30 -56.70
CA ALA A 458 -36.49 -69.55 -57.37
C ALA A 458 -37.02 -70.80 -56.66
N ALA A 459 -36.99 -70.81 -55.31
CA ALA A 459 -37.55 -71.94 -54.53
C ALA A 459 -39.06 -72.08 -54.73
N ALA A 460 -39.81 -71.01 -54.76
CA ALA A 460 -41.24 -71.03 -55.10
C ALA A 460 -41.49 -71.52 -56.52
N GLY A 461 -40.69 -71.06 -57.49
CA GLY A 461 -40.78 -71.52 -58.91
C GLY A 461 -40.50 -72.98 -59.01
N LEU A 462 -39.50 -73.56 -58.40
CA LEU A 462 -39.20 -74.98 -58.37
C LEU A 462 -40.30 -75.76 -57.64
N PHE A 463 -40.85 -75.28 -56.56
CA PHE A 463 -41.98 -75.91 -55.86
C PHE A 463 -43.21 -76.01 -56.76
N PHE A 464 -43.59 -74.98 -57.44
CA PHE A 464 -44.72 -75.04 -58.41
C PHE A 464 -44.41 -75.87 -59.63
N ALA A 465 -43.18 -75.93 -60.12
CA ALA A 465 -42.76 -76.77 -61.20
C ALA A 465 -42.79 -78.28 -60.84
N SER A 466 -42.37 -78.65 -59.62
CA SER A 466 -42.44 -80.01 -59.13
C SER A 466 -43.89 -80.51 -58.96
N ARG A 467 -44.77 -79.66 -58.43
CA ARG A 467 -46.22 -80.00 -58.31
C ARG A 467 -46.93 -80.18 -59.63
N ARG A 468 -46.49 -79.55 -60.72
CA ARG A 468 -47.02 -79.74 -62.07
C ARG A 468 -46.59 -81.06 -62.67
N LYS A 469 -45.49 -81.70 -62.19
CA LYS A 469 -45.03 -83.02 -62.63
C LYS A 469 -45.74 -84.16 -61.97
N GLU A 470 -46.33 -83.98 -60.78
CA GLU A 470 -47.10 -85.03 -60.08
C GLU A 470 -48.56 -85.18 -60.55
N ASN A 471 -49.07 -84.19 -61.32
CA ASN A 471 -50.45 -84.20 -61.84
C ASN A 471 -50.56 -84.48 -63.33
N ARG A 472 -49.57 -85.22 -63.91
CA ARG A 472 -49.68 -85.78 -65.26
C ARG A 472 -49.60 -87.27 -65.26
#